data_395c082a2c301e0585f2fea00a43e39c
#
_entry.id   395c082a2c301e0585f2fea00a43e39c
#
_cell.length_a   1.000
_cell.length_b   1.000
_cell.length_c   1.000
_cell.angle_alpha   90.00
_cell.angle_beta   90.00
_cell.angle_gamma   90.00
#
_symmetry.space_group_name_H-M   'P 1'
#
loop_
_entity.id
_entity.type
_entity.pdbx_description
1 polymer ?
#
loop_
_entity_poly.entity_id
_entity_poly.type
_entity_poly.pdbx_seq_one_letter_code
_entity_poly.pdbx_strand_id
1 'polypeptide(L)'
;MKKLVSLFLTVVMASSLCTFSFASPLNWALNDVNTAKGLGIYNSAFEDNFQKPITRAEFCSLVVKTLDKWEFNTSGTSNTVKFTDTSDSNVIKCAELGIVSGVGNGKFEPNSPITREQAGKMLYNTIDKATPVISDYKKDNKTGVNGVFLPHVFSDGAKIHNWARNEIYAMYHLGVMLGTDSENFSPLGSYTREQAVCTFLRLYNTYKSPENVSKPDAELYPDLDTAGKLSPSYNTNRYYLDASYVWNTGEYNYDPKYYDGFGNTYTSSQKGYVYPVNAKYLQVLTSSGAGVAQSVVLNKQGDEAISDVYDVEDINGDNVIYISNNDHSTYIYNSNTGENNGPYNYVVKAGSGMYKFKNSDADYVGYFNSNFKEVIPCVYKDVSGTFENNLTVLQKQDNSFIIVNTSGQILKSFKLDLSQYTVDAIDGTNMILKDNKTGKAVLYRAYSQKYVTGYGTMSFTSNGCILATTNGKNYLLGMSGQLVFDAYKKGYDSISEIQNTGCYEVYKFNKNNWSKIAPYDIIDSNGNVIRQNVPTFDRKVGENGITAYLYNNSITTYDSYGKDIGNISGNGTIKDFKFINGLLLVNITNNGKESVKYYTPTGEEVNLF
;
A
#
# COMPACT_ATOMS: atom_id res chain seq x y z
N MET A 1 -40.38 -46.52 47.18
CA MET A 1 -40.99 -45.31 46.56
C MET A 1 -40.18 -44.03 46.78
N LYS A 2 -39.58 -43.77 47.95
CA LYS A 2 -38.78 -42.52 48.17
C LYS A 2 -37.50 -42.41 47.34
N LYS A 3 -36.84 -43.50 46.96
CA LYS A 3 -35.61 -43.46 46.11
C LYS A 3 -35.88 -43.28 44.61
N LEU A 4 -37.05 -43.67 44.12
CA LEU A 4 -37.40 -43.45 42.71
C LEU A 4 -37.87 -42.01 42.42
N VAL A 5 -38.50 -41.35 43.40
CA VAL A 5 -38.90 -39.97 43.28
C VAL A 5 -37.69 -39.01 43.30
N SER A 6 -36.66 -39.34 44.07
CA SER A 6 -35.41 -38.55 44.08
C SER A 6 -34.61 -38.64 42.75
N LEU A 7 -34.66 -39.80 42.09
CA LEU A 7 -33.98 -39.99 40.80
C LEU A 7 -34.71 -39.30 39.67
N PHE A 8 -36.03 -39.21 39.72
CA PHE A 8 -36.84 -38.51 38.70
C PHE A 8 -36.74 -36.99 38.85
N LEU A 9 -36.58 -36.44 40.05
CA LEU A 9 -36.39 -35.01 40.25
C LEU A 9 -34.97 -34.56 39.82
N THR A 10 -33.96 -35.39 40.00
CA THR A 10 -32.60 -35.09 39.54
C THR A 10 -32.43 -35.17 38.02
N VAL A 11 -33.17 -36.05 37.35
CA VAL A 11 -33.16 -36.12 35.87
C VAL A 11 -33.94 -34.96 35.26
N VAL A 12 -35.04 -34.50 35.86
CA VAL A 12 -35.81 -33.34 35.39
C VAL A 12 -35.06 -32.02 35.67
N MET A 13 -34.25 -31.92 36.73
CA MET A 13 -33.42 -30.75 36.98
C MET A 13 -32.15 -30.72 36.08
N ALA A 14 -31.65 -31.90 35.65
CA ALA A 14 -30.52 -31.95 34.71
C ALA A 14 -30.92 -31.63 33.25
N SER A 15 -32.22 -31.75 32.90
CA SER A 15 -32.72 -31.41 31.57
C SER A 15 -33.18 -29.94 31.39
N SER A 16 -33.23 -29.16 32.48
CA SER A 16 -33.66 -27.76 32.44
C SER A 16 -32.53 -26.75 32.54
N LEU A 17 -31.24 -27.18 32.43
CA LEU A 17 -30.05 -26.31 32.41
C LEU A 17 -29.29 -26.41 31.08
N CYS A 18 -29.94 -26.74 29.99
CA CYS A 18 -29.45 -26.28 28.68
C CYS A 18 -29.82 -24.80 28.53
N THR A 19 -29.09 -23.94 29.23
CA THR A 19 -28.98 -22.55 28.80
C THR A 19 -28.42 -22.60 27.40
N PHE A 20 -29.22 -22.33 26.39
CA PHE A 20 -28.71 -21.92 25.08
C PHE A 20 -27.90 -20.67 25.35
N SER A 21 -26.60 -20.83 25.58
CA SER A 21 -25.67 -19.73 25.51
C SER A 21 -25.63 -19.32 24.04
N PHE A 22 -26.39 -18.30 23.70
CA PHE A 22 -26.16 -17.61 22.42
C PHE A 22 -24.69 -17.19 22.43
N ALA A 23 -23.92 -17.68 21.49
CA ALA A 23 -22.50 -17.34 21.41
C ALA A 23 -22.41 -15.85 21.05
N SER A 24 -22.05 -15.03 22.04
CA SER A 24 -21.77 -13.61 21.79
C SER A 24 -20.57 -13.46 20.88
N PRO A 25 -20.49 -12.37 20.10
CA PRO A 25 -19.24 -12.04 19.42
C PRO A 25 -18.08 -11.98 20.40
N LEU A 26 -16.90 -12.33 19.95
CA LEU A 26 -15.68 -12.14 20.76
C LEU A 26 -15.47 -10.65 21.06
N ASN A 27 -14.80 -10.33 22.17
CA ASN A 27 -14.63 -8.96 22.64
C ASN A 27 -14.06 -8.00 21.56
N TRP A 28 -13.17 -8.51 20.70
CA TRP A 28 -12.59 -7.71 19.63
C TRP A 28 -13.61 -7.31 18.55
N ALA A 29 -14.65 -8.11 18.33
CA ALA A 29 -15.68 -7.90 17.31
C ALA A 29 -16.97 -7.26 17.85
N LEU A 30 -17.15 -7.23 19.17
CA LEU A 30 -18.43 -6.89 19.82
C LEU A 30 -18.96 -5.51 19.41
N ASN A 31 -18.08 -4.49 19.41
CA ASN A 31 -18.48 -3.13 19.06
C ASN A 31 -18.86 -3.01 17.58
N ASP A 32 -18.07 -3.64 16.70
CA ASP A 32 -18.32 -3.61 15.26
C ASP A 32 -19.60 -4.36 14.91
N VAL A 33 -19.83 -5.52 15.51
CA VAL A 33 -21.07 -6.29 15.31
C VAL A 33 -22.29 -5.52 15.80
N ASN A 34 -22.22 -4.86 16.95
CA ASN A 34 -23.31 -4.03 17.46
C ASN A 34 -23.58 -2.82 16.54
N THR A 35 -22.52 -2.18 16.03
CA THR A 35 -22.63 -1.08 15.08
C THR A 35 -23.26 -1.55 13.76
N ALA A 36 -22.79 -2.67 13.19
CA ALA A 36 -23.36 -3.25 11.98
C ALA A 36 -24.83 -3.65 12.16
N LYS A 37 -25.19 -4.17 13.34
CA LYS A 37 -26.57 -4.48 13.71
C LYS A 37 -27.45 -3.21 13.71
N GLY A 38 -26.96 -2.12 14.33
CA GLY A 38 -27.64 -0.82 14.35
C GLY A 38 -27.82 -0.22 12.95
N LEU A 39 -26.85 -0.42 12.06
CA LEU A 39 -26.92 0.00 10.66
C LEU A 39 -27.80 -0.91 9.78
N GLY A 40 -28.17 -2.10 10.23
CA GLY A 40 -28.90 -3.08 9.44
C GLY A 40 -28.03 -3.88 8.44
N ILE A 41 -26.71 -3.76 8.53
CA ILE A 41 -25.72 -4.58 7.80
C ILE A 41 -25.44 -5.82 8.65
N TYR A 42 -26.45 -6.66 8.81
CA TYR A 42 -26.40 -7.75 9.76
C TYR A 42 -27.41 -8.82 9.41
N ASN A 43 -27.12 -10.06 9.74
CA ASN A 43 -28.04 -11.17 9.57
C ASN A 43 -28.32 -11.79 10.95
N SER A 44 -29.57 -11.72 11.42
CA SER A 44 -29.98 -12.26 12.72
C SER A 44 -29.75 -13.77 12.87
N ALA A 45 -29.63 -14.51 11.77
CA ALA A 45 -29.26 -15.92 11.79
C ALA A 45 -27.84 -16.17 12.37
N PHE A 46 -27.01 -15.11 12.54
CA PHE A 46 -25.66 -15.26 13.11
C PHE A 46 -25.66 -15.33 14.65
N GLU A 47 -26.78 -14.97 15.28
CA GLU A 47 -26.89 -14.98 16.74
C GLU A 47 -26.79 -16.37 17.38
N ASP A 48 -26.91 -17.44 16.59
CA ASP A 48 -26.69 -18.81 17.04
C ASP A 48 -25.20 -19.13 17.28
N ASN A 49 -24.30 -18.60 16.46
CA ASN A 49 -22.86 -18.79 16.58
C ASN A 49 -22.07 -17.84 15.68
N PHE A 50 -21.42 -16.83 16.24
CA PHE A 50 -20.59 -15.86 15.54
C PHE A 50 -19.23 -16.42 15.08
N GLN A 51 -18.70 -17.41 15.76
CA GLN A 51 -17.42 -18.06 15.45
C GLN A 51 -17.56 -19.14 14.36
N LYS A 52 -18.79 -19.49 13.98
CA LYS A 52 -19.04 -20.43 12.89
C LYS A 52 -18.51 -19.86 11.56
N PRO A 53 -17.88 -20.71 10.73
CA PRO A 53 -17.57 -20.32 9.35
C PRO A 53 -18.81 -19.82 8.63
N ILE A 54 -18.69 -18.64 7.99
CA ILE A 54 -19.78 -18.09 7.19
C ILE A 54 -19.90 -18.88 5.88
N THR A 55 -21.14 -19.16 5.47
CA THR A 55 -21.40 -19.84 4.21
C THR A 55 -21.43 -18.86 3.04
N ARG A 56 -21.29 -19.37 1.83
CA ARG A 56 -21.34 -18.58 0.60
C ARG A 56 -22.67 -17.84 0.45
N ALA A 57 -23.81 -18.46 0.81
CA ALA A 57 -25.12 -17.80 0.79
C ALA A 57 -25.27 -16.74 1.88
N GLU A 58 -24.80 -17.01 3.09
CA GLU A 58 -24.79 -16.02 4.18
C GLU A 58 -23.96 -14.79 3.81
N PHE A 59 -22.81 -14.98 3.13
CA PHE A 59 -21.99 -13.87 2.66
C PHE A 59 -22.73 -13.03 1.60
N CYS A 60 -23.44 -13.66 0.66
CA CYS A 60 -24.31 -12.95 -0.30
C CYS A 60 -25.38 -12.11 0.40
N SER A 61 -25.94 -12.59 1.53
CA SER A 61 -26.92 -11.80 2.28
C SER A 61 -26.33 -10.50 2.85
N LEU A 62 -25.06 -10.52 3.30
CA LEU A 62 -24.36 -9.31 3.76
C LEU A 62 -24.06 -8.37 2.59
N VAL A 63 -23.68 -8.91 1.42
CA VAL A 63 -23.49 -8.10 0.20
C VAL A 63 -24.75 -7.32 -0.12
N VAL A 64 -25.90 -8.02 -0.24
CA VAL A 64 -27.17 -7.38 -0.60
C VAL A 64 -27.58 -6.33 0.43
N LYS A 65 -27.48 -6.64 1.72
CA LYS A 65 -27.77 -5.67 2.79
C LYS A 65 -26.88 -4.42 2.72
N THR A 66 -25.62 -4.60 2.37
CA THR A 66 -24.67 -3.47 2.22
C THR A 66 -25.04 -2.63 1.00
N LEU A 67 -25.33 -3.25 -0.14
CA LEU A 67 -25.79 -2.55 -1.34
C LEU A 67 -27.10 -1.79 -1.10
N ASP A 68 -28.06 -2.40 -0.38
CA ASP A 68 -29.32 -1.73 -0.01
C ASP A 68 -29.06 -0.50 0.87
N LYS A 69 -28.07 -0.55 1.78
CA LYS A 69 -27.68 0.60 2.63
C LYS A 69 -26.93 1.69 1.86
N TRP A 70 -26.30 1.36 0.75
CA TRP A 70 -25.73 2.33 -0.16
C TRP A 70 -26.75 2.90 -1.14
N GLU A 71 -28.02 2.50 -1.02
CA GLU A 71 -29.09 2.88 -1.95
C GLU A 71 -28.76 2.49 -3.41
N PHE A 72 -27.93 1.46 -3.56
CA PHE A 72 -27.57 0.96 -4.86
C PHE A 72 -28.77 0.31 -5.54
N ASN A 73 -29.13 0.78 -6.72
CA ASN A 73 -30.28 0.27 -7.44
C ASN A 73 -30.04 -1.16 -7.95
N THR A 74 -30.60 -2.14 -7.25
CA THR A 74 -30.55 -3.56 -7.62
C THR A 74 -31.76 -4.03 -8.42
N SER A 75 -32.71 -3.14 -8.75
CA SER A 75 -33.99 -3.51 -9.40
C SER A 75 -33.88 -3.89 -10.88
N GLY A 76 -32.69 -3.76 -11.48
CA GLY A 76 -32.42 -4.17 -12.87
C GLY A 76 -32.00 -5.63 -13.05
N THR A 77 -32.04 -6.43 -11.99
CA THR A 77 -31.70 -7.85 -12.08
C THR A 77 -32.84 -8.63 -12.74
N SER A 78 -32.50 -9.41 -13.77
CA SER A 78 -33.49 -10.01 -14.67
C SER A 78 -33.95 -11.40 -14.23
N ASN A 79 -33.47 -11.90 -13.08
CA ASN A 79 -33.73 -13.28 -12.57
C ASN A 79 -33.43 -14.37 -13.62
N THR A 80 -32.43 -14.16 -14.46
CA THR A 80 -32.05 -15.10 -15.52
C THR A 80 -31.05 -16.15 -15.06
N VAL A 81 -30.26 -15.83 -14.01
CA VAL A 81 -29.29 -16.75 -13.44
C VAL A 81 -30.01 -17.83 -12.64
N LYS A 82 -29.71 -19.08 -12.92
CA LYS A 82 -30.26 -20.25 -12.21
C LYS A 82 -29.15 -21.15 -11.76
N PHE A 83 -29.22 -21.58 -10.50
CA PHE A 83 -28.40 -22.64 -9.95
C PHE A 83 -29.25 -23.87 -9.66
N THR A 84 -28.67 -25.06 -9.77
CA THR A 84 -29.40 -26.33 -9.55
C THR A 84 -29.57 -26.65 -8.06
N ASP A 85 -28.78 -25.99 -7.19
CA ASP A 85 -28.66 -26.29 -5.76
C ASP A 85 -29.11 -25.15 -4.84
N THR A 86 -29.59 -24.03 -5.40
CA THR A 86 -30.16 -22.93 -4.62
C THR A 86 -31.13 -22.07 -5.42
N SER A 87 -32.13 -21.57 -4.73
CA SER A 87 -33.05 -20.52 -5.19
C SER A 87 -33.00 -19.28 -4.29
N ASP A 88 -31.98 -19.15 -3.45
CA ASP A 88 -31.80 -18.00 -2.55
C ASP A 88 -31.72 -16.71 -3.37
N SER A 89 -32.59 -15.75 -3.06
CA SER A 89 -32.71 -14.49 -3.81
C SER A 89 -31.46 -13.62 -3.69
N ASN A 90 -30.75 -13.65 -2.57
CA ASN A 90 -29.50 -12.90 -2.40
C ASN A 90 -28.39 -13.49 -3.25
N VAL A 91 -28.32 -14.82 -3.34
CA VAL A 91 -27.36 -15.54 -4.21
C VAL A 91 -27.62 -15.18 -5.67
N ILE A 92 -28.89 -15.28 -6.12
CA ILE A 92 -29.27 -14.96 -7.50
C ILE A 92 -28.94 -13.50 -7.81
N LYS A 93 -29.30 -12.57 -6.94
CA LYS A 93 -29.01 -11.13 -7.10
C LYS A 93 -27.50 -10.87 -7.21
N CYS A 94 -26.69 -11.46 -6.33
CA CYS A 94 -25.22 -11.32 -6.39
C CYS A 94 -24.61 -11.87 -7.68
N ALA A 95 -25.16 -12.99 -8.18
CA ALA A 95 -24.69 -13.59 -9.43
C ALA A 95 -25.06 -12.74 -10.65
N GLU A 96 -26.25 -12.19 -10.71
CA GLU A 96 -26.69 -11.30 -11.80
C GLU A 96 -25.95 -9.97 -11.82
N LEU A 97 -25.55 -9.48 -10.65
CA LEU A 97 -24.67 -8.31 -10.54
C LEU A 97 -23.20 -8.62 -10.90
N GLY A 98 -22.85 -9.89 -11.11
CA GLY A 98 -21.48 -10.31 -11.39
C GLY A 98 -20.54 -10.28 -10.18
N ILE A 99 -21.10 -10.18 -8.96
CA ILE A 99 -20.34 -10.16 -7.71
C ILE A 99 -19.83 -11.56 -7.36
N VAL A 100 -20.63 -12.58 -7.66
CA VAL A 100 -20.29 -14.00 -7.45
C VAL A 100 -20.43 -14.82 -8.72
N SER A 101 -19.76 -15.97 -8.74
CA SER A 101 -19.92 -16.99 -9.78
C SER A 101 -20.21 -18.33 -9.15
N GLY A 102 -20.83 -19.24 -9.92
CA GLY A 102 -20.98 -20.63 -9.54
C GLY A 102 -19.64 -21.38 -9.51
N VAL A 103 -19.66 -22.58 -8.96
CA VAL A 103 -18.50 -23.47 -8.84
C VAL A 103 -18.37 -24.45 -10.01
N GLY A 104 -19.20 -24.30 -11.02
CA GLY A 104 -19.28 -25.19 -12.17
C GLY A 104 -20.52 -26.10 -12.11
N ASN A 105 -20.81 -26.78 -13.21
CA ASN A 105 -21.96 -27.72 -13.35
C ASN A 105 -23.32 -27.13 -12.92
N GLY A 106 -23.50 -25.83 -13.07
CA GLY A 106 -24.73 -25.15 -12.68
C GLY A 106 -24.95 -25.05 -11.17
N LYS A 107 -23.94 -25.28 -10.35
CA LYS A 107 -24.00 -25.23 -8.88
C LYS A 107 -23.37 -23.96 -8.31
N PHE A 108 -23.88 -23.51 -7.14
CA PHE A 108 -23.36 -22.41 -6.34
C PHE A 108 -22.69 -22.88 -5.05
N GLU A 109 -23.12 -24.00 -4.48
CA GLU A 109 -22.72 -24.51 -3.17
C GLU A 109 -23.04 -23.56 -2.03
N PRO A 110 -24.34 -23.21 -1.79
CA PRO A 110 -24.75 -22.14 -0.87
C PRO A 110 -24.33 -22.38 0.57
N ASN A 111 -24.25 -23.64 1.01
CA ASN A 111 -23.93 -24.04 2.38
C ASN A 111 -22.43 -24.30 2.61
N SER A 112 -21.61 -24.25 1.58
CA SER A 112 -20.15 -24.39 1.71
C SER A 112 -19.56 -23.17 2.40
N PRO A 113 -18.61 -23.36 3.34
CA PRO A 113 -17.85 -22.24 3.91
C PRO A 113 -17.11 -21.46 2.83
N ILE A 114 -17.04 -20.14 2.98
CA ILE A 114 -16.22 -19.30 2.10
C ILE A 114 -14.79 -19.22 2.64
N THR A 115 -13.80 -19.28 1.76
CA THR A 115 -12.41 -18.99 2.13
C THR A 115 -12.17 -17.49 2.17
N ARG A 116 -11.10 -17.07 2.88
CA ARG A 116 -10.76 -15.65 2.98
C ARG A 116 -10.40 -15.03 1.63
N GLU A 117 -9.75 -15.75 0.72
CA GLU A 117 -9.47 -15.25 -0.63
C GLU A 117 -10.74 -15.10 -1.48
N GLN A 118 -11.69 -16.04 -1.34
CA GLN A 118 -13.00 -15.91 -2.00
C GLN A 118 -13.78 -14.71 -1.45
N ALA A 119 -13.75 -14.50 -0.14
CA ALA A 119 -14.35 -13.33 0.50
C ALA A 119 -13.73 -12.02 -0.02
N GLY A 120 -12.41 -11.94 -0.13
CA GLY A 120 -11.71 -10.78 -0.68
C GLY A 120 -12.15 -10.43 -2.09
N LYS A 121 -12.27 -11.43 -2.96
CA LYS A 121 -12.80 -11.26 -4.32
C LYS A 121 -14.24 -10.73 -4.33
N MET A 122 -15.10 -11.28 -3.49
CA MET A 122 -16.49 -10.84 -3.42
C MET A 122 -16.63 -9.41 -2.89
N LEU A 123 -15.85 -9.04 -1.86
CA LEU A 123 -15.82 -7.68 -1.32
C LEU A 123 -15.37 -6.67 -2.36
N TYR A 124 -14.29 -7.00 -3.10
CA TYR A 124 -13.83 -6.17 -4.20
C TYR A 124 -14.92 -5.98 -5.27
N ASN A 125 -15.51 -7.07 -5.74
CA ASN A 125 -16.58 -7.00 -6.74
C ASN A 125 -17.80 -6.20 -6.24
N THR A 126 -18.08 -6.24 -4.94
CA THR A 126 -19.18 -5.48 -4.33
C THR A 126 -18.95 -3.98 -4.42
N ILE A 127 -17.78 -3.51 -3.99
CA ILE A 127 -17.46 -2.09 -4.01
C ILE A 127 -17.21 -1.59 -5.45
N ASP A 128 -16.56 -2.40 -6.29
CA ASP A 128 -16.37 -2.10 -7.71
C ASP A 128 -17.70 -1.90 -8.46
N LYS A 129 -18.71 -2.69 -8.09
CA LYS A 129 -20.03 -2.54 -8.70
C LYS A 129 -20.75 -1.27 -8.25
N ALA A 130 -20.54 -0.86 -7.01
CA ALA A 130 -21.26 0.25 -6.40
C ALA A 130 -20.59 1.62 -6.61
N THR A 131 -19.30 1.67 -6.89
CA THR A 131 -18.55 2.93 -7.00
C THR A 131 -17.83 3.07 -8.34
N PRO A 132 -17.97 4.24 -9.02
CA PRO A 132 -17.19 4.55 -10.22
C PRO A 132 -15.68 4.61 -9.93
N VAL A 133 -15.29 4.93 -8.69
CA VAL A 133 -13.88 5.07 -8.27
C VAL A 133 -13.11 3.77 -8.45
N ILE A 134 -13.75 2.62 -8.18
CA ILE A 134 -13.11 1.31 -8.37
C ILE A 134 -13.24 0.82 -9.80
N SER A 135 -14.23 1.29 -10.57
CA SER A 135 -14.29 1.00 -12.00
C SER A 135 -13.10 1.59 -12.76
N ASP A 136 -12.51 2.67 -12.26
CA ASP A 136 -11.29 3.24 -12.83
C ASP A 136 -10.10 2.30 -12.65
N TYR A 137 -10.06 1.47 -11.60
CA TYR A 137 -9.10 0.37 -11.47
C TYR A 137 -9.25 -0.73 -12.53
N LYS A 138 -10.43 -0.91 -13.08
CA LYS A 138 -10.67 -1.93 -14.11
C LYS A 138 -10.33 -1.46 -15.51
N LYS A 139 -10.44 -0.18 -15.80
CA LYS A 139 -10.12 0.35 -17.13
C LYS A 139 -8.67 0.09 -17.52
N ASP A 140 -7.81 -0.04 -16.53
CA ASP A 140 -6.41 -0.33 -16.71
C ASP A 140 -6.04 -1.83 -16.80
N ASN A 141 -7.01 -2.72 -16.94
CA ASN A 141 -6.74 -4.14 -17.22
C ASN A 141 -5.92 -4.40 -18.51
N LYS A 142 -5.75 -3.41 -19.39
CA LYS A 142 -4.80 -3.49 -20.51
C LYS A 142 -3.35 -3.40 -20.06
N THR A 143 -3.09 -2.71 -18.96
CA THR A 143 -1.74 -2.41 -18.46
C THR A 143 -1.31 -3.33 -17.33
N GLY A 144 -2.23 -4.12 -16.79
CA GLY A 144 -1.93 -4.93 -15.61
C GLY A 144 -1.51 -4.07 -14.42
N VAL A 145 -2.22 -2.95 -14.20
CA VAL A 145 -2.06 -2.02 -13.06
C VAL A 145 -2.34 -2.68 -11.72
N ASN A 146 -1.89 -3.83 -11.60
CA ASN A 146 -1.74 -4.53 -10.37
C ASN A 146 -0.53 -3.99 -9.59
N GLY A 147 0.17 -3.04 -10.19
CA GLY A 147 1.38 -2.46 -9.66
C GLY A 147 1.19 -1.25 -8.77
N VAL A 148 -0.02 -0.76 -8.66
CA VAL A 148 -0.32 0.37 -7.77
C VAL A 148 -0.33 -0.04 -6.31
N PHE A 149 -0.63 -1.29 -6.03
CA PHE A 149 -0.54 -1.81 -4.69
C PHE A 149 0.79 -2.52 -4.51
N LEU A 150 1.73 -1.89 -3.83
CA LEU A 150 2.88 -2.62 -3.30
C LEU A 150 2.32 -3.85 -2.58
N PRO A 151 2.74 -5.05 -2.95
CA PRO A 151 2.22 -6.22 -2.27
C PRO A 151 2.56 -6.09 -0.80
N HIS A 152 1.53 -6.03 0.02
CA HIS A 152 1.78 -6.31 1.42
C HIS A 152 2.24 -7.75 1.51
N VAL A 153 3.47 -7.95 1.98
CA VAL A 153 4.04 -9.29 2.02
C VAL A 153 3.51 -10.01 3.24
N PHE A 154 2.35 -10.61 3.08
CA PHE A 154 1.94 -11.64 4.02
C PHE A 154 2.92 -12.81 3.94
N SER A 155 3.33 -13.35 5.08
CA SER A 155 4.21 -14.51 5.15
C SER A 155 3.68 -15.72 4.38
N ASP A 156 2.38 -15.79 4.22
CA ASP A 156 1.66 -16.81 3.45
C ASP A 156 1.10 -16.30 2.11
N GLY A 157 1.55 -15.14 1.65
CA GLY A 157 1.08 -14.50 0.41
C GLY A 157 1.26 -15.36 -0.84
N ALA A 158 2.26 -16.25 -0.86
CA ALA A 158 2.45 -17.21 -1.93
C ALA A 158 1.29 -18.22 -2.06
N LYS A 159 0.49 -18.42 -1.02
CA LYS A 159 -0.69 -19.28 -1.02
C LYS A 159 -1.93 -18.60 -1.59
N ILE A 160 -1.89 -17.28 -1.79
CA ILE A 160 -2.98 -16.54 -2.43
C ILE A 160 -2.97 -16.91 -3.92
N HIS A 161 -4.08 -17.44 -4.40
CA HIS A 161 -4.21 -17.78 -5.82
C HIS A 161 -4.21 -16.51 -6.70
N ASN A 162 -3.63 -16.60 -7.88
CA ASN A 162 -3.50 -15.48 -8.81
C ASN A 162 -4.83 -14.79 -9.15
N TRP A 163 -5.93 -15.54 -9.19
CA TRP A 163 -7.26 -15.03 -9.51
C TRP A 163 -7.86 -14.13 -8.44
N ALA A 164 -7.35 -14.16 -7.19
CA ALA A 164 -7.83 -13.35 -6.08
C ALA A 164 -6.79 -12.34 -5.58
N ARG A 165 -5.55 -12.43 -6.04
CA ARG A 165 -4.42 -11.70 -5.48
C ARG A 165 -4.62 -10.20 -5.51
N ASN A 166 -5.01 -9.67 -6.67
CA ASN A 166 -5.17 -8.22 -6.83
C ASN A 166 -6.30 -7.67 -5.99
N GLU A 167 -7.41 -8.38 -5.96
CA GLU A 167 -8.59 -8.00 -5.21
C GLU A 167 -8.34 -8.04 -3.70
N ILE A 168 -7.55 -8.99 -3.24
CA ILE A 168 -7.13 -9.07 -1.83
C ILE A 168 -6.27 -7.87 -1.47
N TYR A 169 -5.26 -7.54 -2.28
CA TYR A 169 -4.40 -6.40 -2.03
C TYR A 169 -5.18 -5.07 -2.11
N ALA A 170 -6.10 -4.94 -3.07
CA ALA A 170 -7.00 -3.80 -3.13
C ALA A 170 -7.81 -3.66 -1.83
N MET A 171 -8.43 -4.73 -1.35
CA MET A 171 -9.21 -4.71 -0.10
C MET A 171 -8.34 -4.45 1.13
N TYR A 172 -7.10 -4.90 1.13
CA TYR A 172 -6.12 -4.61 2.17
C TYR A 172 -5.76 -3.12 2.19
N HIS A 173 -5.37 -2.54 1.07
CA HIS A 173 -5.02 -1.12 0.96
C HIS A 173 -6.18 -0.18 1.26
N LEU A 174 -7.40 -0.60 0.95
CA LEU A 174 -8.61 0.12 1.35
C LEU A 174 -8.93 -0.03 2.86
N GLY A 175 -8.13 -0.79 3.61
CA GLY A 175 -8.38 -1.05 5.02
C GLY A 175 -9.63 -1.90 5.29
N VAL A 176 -10.22 -2.49 4.26
CA VAL A 176 -11.45 -3.30 4.36
C VAL A 176 -11.14 -4.68 4.88
N MET A 177 -10.15 -5.36 4.30
CA MET A 177 -9.79 -6.72 4.67
C MET A 177 -8.34 -6.77 5.16
N LEU A 178 -8.17 -7.07 6.44
CA LEU A 178 -6.86 -7.15 7.10
C LEU A 178 -6.36 -8.59 7.15
N GLY A 179 -5.10 -8.80 7.57
CA GLY A 179 -4.57 -10.12 7.90
C GLY A 179 -5.33 -10.82 9.03
N THR A 180 -5.09 -12.10 9.24
CA THR A 180 -5.56 -12.83 10.43
C THR A 180 -4.73 -12.49 11.66
N ASP A 181 -3.51 -12.07 11.42
CA ASP A 181 -2.56 -11.48 12.36
C ASP A 181 -1.69 -10.47 11.59
N SER A 182 -0.66 -9.93 12.21
CA SER A 182 0.25 -8.97 11.58
C SER A 182 1.09 -9.54 10.43
N GLU A 183 1.03 -10.84 10.18
CA GLU A 183 1.94 -11.51 9.27
C GLU A 183 1.26 -12.38 8.23
N ASN A 184 0.06 -12.88 8.52
CA ASN A 184 -0.61 -13.86 7.67
C ASN A 184 -1.95 -13.33 7.18
N PHE A 185 -2.25 -13.64 5.94
CA PHE A 185 -3.56 -13.43 5.36
C PHE A 185 -4.48 -14.64 5.56
N SER A 186 -3.92 -15.84 5.62
CA SER A 186 -4.63 -17.13 5.69
C SER A 186 -5.63 -17.33 4.53
N PRO A 187 -5.21 -17.30 3.25
CA PRO A 187 -6.11 -17.20 2.09
C PRO A 187 -7.10 -18.36 2.00
N LEU A 188 -6.67 -19.57 2.36
CA LEU A 188 -7.49 -20.78 2.35
C LEU A 188 -8.19 -21.02 3.70
N GLY A 189 -7.96 -20.16 4.69
CA GLY A 189 -8.61 -20.26 5.99
C GLY A 189 -10.11 -19.98 5.91
N SER A 190 -10.87 -20.57 6.83
CA SER A 190 -12.29 -20.28 6.98
C SER A 190 -12.51 -18.84 7.46
N TYR A 191 -13.53 -18.20 6.94
CA TYR A 191 -13.93 -16.87 7.33
C TYR A 191 -15.10 -16.96 8.28
N THR A 192 -14.97 -16.43 9.51
CA THR A 192 -16.07 -16.53 10.49
C THR A 192 -17.14 -15.47 10.26
N ARG A 193 -18.34 -15.69 10.80
CA ARG A 193 -19.45 -14.74 10.69
C ARG A 193 -19.10 -13.39 11.31
N GLU A 194 -18.46 -13.35 12.48
CA GLU A 194 -18.04 -12.09 13.10
C GLU A 194 -16.96 -11.35 12.27
N GLN A 195 -15.98 -12.07 11.71
CA GLN A 195 -15.00 -11.49 10.80
C GLN A 195 -15.67 -10.88 9.58
N ALA A 196 -16.65 -11.57 8.99
CA ALA A 196 -17.38 -11.06 7.84
C ALA A 196 -18.17 -9.79 8.20
N VAL A 197 -18.89 -9.78 9.32
CA VAL A 197 -19.67 -8.59 9.77
C VAL A 197 -18.76 -7.39 9.99
N CYS A 198 -17.63 -7.56 10.69
CA CYS A 198 -16.64 -6.48 10.90
C CYS A 198 -16.07 -5.96 9.57
N THR A 199 -15.82 -6.87 8.61
CA THR A 199 -15.31 -6.48 7.30
C THR A 199 -16.35 -5.73 6.47
N PHE A 200 -17.61 -6.15 6.49
CA PHE A 200 -18.67 -5.41 5.81
C PHE A 200 -18.95 -4.03 6.44
N LEU A 201 -18.76 -3.88 7.74
CA LEU A 201 -18.81 -2.57 8.38
C LEU A 201 -17.67 -1.66 7.88
N ARG A 202 -16.44 -2.18 7.77
CA ARG A 202 -15.33 -1.43 7.18
C ARG A 202 -15.59 -1.07 5.73
N LEU A 203 -16.09 -2.01 4.93
CA LEU A 203 -16.49 -1.78 3.54
C LEU A 203 -17.54 -0.67 3.42
N TYR A 204 -18.54 -0.70 4.30
CA TYR A 204 -19.58 0.32 4.34
C TYR A 204 -19.02 1.72 4.67
N ASN A 205 -18.15 1.80 5.66
CA ASN A 205 -17.52 3.06 6.03
C ASN A 205 -16.62 3.61 4.92
N THR A 206 -15.88 2.75 4.24
CA THR A 206 -15.03 3.10 3.09
C THR A 206 -15.87 3.71 1.95
N TYR A 207 -17.03 3.15 1.67
CA TYR A 207 -17.93 3.70 0.64
C TYR A 207 -18.52 5.06 1.04
N LYS A 208 -18.87 5.26 2.31
CA LYS A 208 -19.47 6.52 2.79
C LYS A 208 -18.52 7.71 2.80
N SER A 209 -17.23 7.45 2.88
CA SER A 209 -16.19 8.46 2.89
C SER A 209 -15.13 8.12 1.84
N PRO A 210 -15.50 8.18 0.54
CA PRO A 210 -14.59 7.83 -0.55
C PRO A 210 -13.37 8.75 -0.62
N GLU A 211 -13.45 9.94 -0.03
CA GLU A 211 -12.32 10.85 0.15
C GLU A 211 -11.24 10.30 1.08
N ASN A 212 -11.59 9.38 1.98
CA ASN A 212 -10.64 8.68 2.86
C ASN A 212 -10.04 7.41 2.23
N VAL A 213 -10.55 7.01 1.08
CA VAL A 213 -9.89 6.01 0.25
C VAL A 213 -8.71 6.72 -0.38
N SER A 214 -7.49 6.37 0.02
CA SER A 214 -6.32 6.72 -0.76
C SER A 214 -6.61 6.19 -2.16
N LYS A 215 -6.95 7.09 -3.08
CA LYS A 215 -7.10 6.71 -4.48
C LYS A 215 -5.76 6.06 -4.82
N PRO A 216 -5.74 4.80 -5.25
CA PRO A 216 -4.52 4.34 -5.88
C PRO A 216 -4.32 5.30 -7.01
N ASP A 217 -3.09 5.55 -7.30
CA ASP A 217 -2.69 6.48 -8.32
C ASP A 217 -3.16 6.00 -9.71
N ALA A 218 -4.50 6.04 -9.95
CA ALA A 218 -5.03 6.12 -11.31
C ALA A 218 -4.32 7.25 -12.09
N GLU A 219 -3.67 8.14 -11.34
CA GLU A 219 -2.82 9.22 -11.82
C GLU A 219 -1.51 8.74 -12.45
N LEU A 220 -1.06 7.50 -12.26
CA LEU A 220 0.19 7.02 -12.84
C LEU A 220 0.06 6.50 -14.28
N TYR A 221 -1.13 6.12 -14.65
CA TYR A 221 -1.41 5.65 -16.00
C TYR A 221 -2.45 6.57 -16.61
N PRO A 222 -2.01 7.60 -17.33
CA PRO A 222 -2.94 8.48 -18.00
C PRO A 222 -3.80 7.69 -19.00
N ASP A 223 -5.11 7.79 -18.84
CA ASP A 223 -6.03 7.40 -19.92
C ASP A 223 -5.73 8.28 -21.14
N LEU A 224 -5.22 7.67 -22.17
CA LEU A 224 -5.05 8.34 -23.46
C LEU A 224 -6.39 8.35 -24.18
N ASP A 225 -6.78 9.52 -24.70
CA ASP A 225 -7.88 9.61 -25.64
C ASP A 225 -7.50 8.96 -26.98
N THR A 226 -8.47 8.82 -27.88
CA THR A 226 -8.26 8.24 -29.21
C THR A 226 -7.29 9.03 -30.09
N ALA A 227 -6.93 10.26 -29.69
CA ALA A 227 -5.96 11.12 -30.36
C ALA A 227 -4.56 11.04 -29.73
N GLY A 228 -4.35 10.18 -28.72
CA GLY A 228 -3.09 10.04 -27.99
C GLY A 228 -2.82 11.20 -27.02
N LYS A 229 -3.86 11.91 -26.59
CA LYS A 229 -3.77 12.94 -25.55
C LYS A 229 -4.19 12.37 -24.21
N LEU A 230 -3.64 12.94 -23.15
CA LEU A 230 -4.08 12.61 -21.80
C LEU A 230 -5.58 12.94 -21.63
N SER A 231 -6.31 12.07 -20.93
CA SER A 231 -7.73 12.33 -20.65
C SER A 231 -7.89 13.59 -19.80
N PRO A 232 -9.00 14.33 -19.93
CA PRO A 232 -9.23 15.53 -19.13
C PRO A 232 -9.18 15.28 -17.63
N SER A 233 -9.63 14.13 -17.15
CA SER A 233 -9.60 13.77 -15.73
C SER A 233 -8.18 13.57 -15.19
N TYR A 234 -7.27 13.06 -16.00
CA TYR A 234 -5.85 12.95 -15.68
C TYR A 234 -5.15 14.30 -15.79
N ASN A 235 -5.47 15.04 -16.84
CA ASN A 235 -4.82 16.27 -17.22
C ASN A 235 -5.02 17.43 -16.22
N THR A 236 -6.12 17.42 -15.44
CA THR A 236 -6.41 18.50 -14.48
C THR A 236 -5.46 18.56 -13.32
N ASN A 237 -4.68 17.49 -13.08
CA ASN A 237 -3.95 17.31 -11.84
C ASN A 237 -2.42 17.27 -11.98
N ARG A 238 -1.84 17.46 -13.18
CA ARG A 238 -0.38 17.37 -13.36
C ARG A 238 0.17 18.49 -14.22
N TYR A 239 1.40 18.90 -13.90
CA TYR A 239 2.22 19.77 -14.73
C TYR A 239 3.29 18.97 -15.43
N TYR A 240 3.55 19.36 -16.65
CA TYR A 240 4.67 18.86 -17.43
C TYR A 240 5.56 20.03 -17.82
N LEU A 241 6.85 19.85 -17.63
CA LEU A 241 7.84 20.81 -18.08
C LEU A 241 8.02 20.70 -19.59
N ASP A 242 8.42 21.80 -20.23
CA ASP A 242 8.91 21.74 -21.61
C ASP A 242 10.08 20.76 -21.70
N ALA A 243 9.87 19.67 -22.42
CA ALA A 243 10.83 18.58 -22.49
C ALA A 243 12.19 19.03 -23.06
N SER A 244 12.22 20.02 -23.94
CA SER A 244 13.45 20.57 -24.50
C SER A 244 14.29 21.27 -23.43
N TYR A 245 13.65 21.98 -22.52
CA TYR A 245 14.33 22.63 -21.41
C TYR A 245 14.91 21.64 -20.42
N VAL A 246 14.14 20.62 -20.06
CA VAL A 246 14.58 19.59 -19.10
C VAL A 246 15.86 18.92 -19.57
N TRP A 247 16.01 18.71 -20.89
CA TRP A 247 17.20 18.03 -21.45
C TRP A 247 18.37 18.93 -21.74
N ASN A 248 18.10 20.12 -22.30
CA ASN A 248 19.16 21.05 -22.70
C ASN A 248 19.83 21.78 -21.55
N THR A 249 19.08 22.02 -20.48
CA THR A 249 19.57 22.76 -19.29
C THR A 249 19.67 21.90 -18.04
N GLY A 250 19.45 20.58 -18.17
CA GLY A 250 19.19 19.74 -17.03
C GLY A 250 17.88 20.15 -16.38
N GLU A 251 17.88 20.33 -15.07
CA GLU A 251 16.71 20.85 -14.33
C GLU A 251 16.79 22.36 -14.10
N TYR A 252 17.79 23.03 -14.68
CA TYR A 252 18.00 24.45 -14.53
C TYR A 252 17.35 25.21 -15.66
N ASN A 253 16.29 25.96 -15.36
CA ASN A 253 15.53 26.70 -16.33
C ASN A 253 15.23 28.12 -15.78
N TYR A 254 15.73 29.13 -16.47
CA TYR A 254 15.52 30.53 -16.05
C TYR A 254 14.14 31.09 -16.35
N ASP A 255 13.45 30.55 -17.37
CA ASP A 255 12.09 30.92 -17.75
C ASP A 255 11.26 29.67 -17.98
N PRO A 256 10.95 28.87 -16.93
CA PRO A 256 10.32 27.58 -17.07
C PRO A 256 8.91 27.73 -17.64
N LYS A 257 8.61 26.93 -18.66
CA LYS A 257 7.27 26.75 -19.19
C LYS A 257 6.68 25.47 -18.65
N TYR A 258 5.49 25.61 -18.10
CA TYR A 258 4.73 24.49 -17.57
C TYR A 258 3.50 24.31 -18.43
N TYR A 259 3.12 23.09 -18.63
CA TYR A 259 1.93 22.72 -19.36
C TYR A 259 1.03 21.92 -18.45
N ASP A 260 -0.25 22.31 -18.37
CA ASP A 260 -1.24 21.37 -17.85
C ASP A 260 -1.64 20.39 -18.95
N GLY A 261 -2.34 19.36 -18.57
CA GLY A 261 -2.76 18.37 -19.55
C GLY A 261 -3.84 18.85 -20.52
N PHE A 262 -4.35 20.07 -20.39
CA PHE A 262 -5.23 20.71 -21.38
C PHE A 262 -4.47 21.49 -22.45
N GLY A 263 -3.12 21.54 -22.34
CA GLY A 263 -2.28 22.34 -23.25
C GLY A 263 -2.18 23.80 -22.87
N ASN A 264 -2.69 24.22 -21.71
CA ASN A 264 -2.47 25.59 -21.24
C ASN A 264 -1.01 25.73 -20.81
N THR A 265 -0.41 26.85 -21.20
CA THR A 265 0.99 27.16 -20.88
C THR A 265 1.03 28.16 -19.73
N TYR A 266 1.85 27.88 -18.75
CA TYR A 266 2.11 28.74 -17.60
C TYR A 266 3.59 29.11 -17.60
N THR A 267 3.89 30.35 -17.21
CA THR A 267 5.26 30.83 -16.98
C THR A 267 5.37 31.35 -15.56
N SER A 268 6.40 30.92 -14.85
CA SER A 268 6.69 31.49 -13.54
C SER A 268 7.56 32.75 -13.67
N SER A 269 7.35 33.72 -12.82
CA SER A 269 8.28 34.83 -12.61
C SER A 269 9.58 34.39 -11.90
N GLN A 270 9.57 33.21 -11.29
CA GLN A 270 10.71 32.63 -10.58
C GLN A 270 11.63 31.91 -11.53
N LYS A 271 12.94 32.17 -11.42
CA LYS A 271 13.99 31.58 -12.27
C LYS A 271 14.87 30.66 -11.45
N GLY A 272 15.08 29.44 -11.91
CA GLY A 272 15.93 28.52 -11.16
C GLY A 272 15.84 27.05 -11.62
N TYR A 273 16.36 26.18 -10.78
CA TYR A 273 16.18 24.73 -10.93
C TYR A 273 14.75 24.36 -10.61
N VAL A 274 14.14 23.54 -11.45
CA VAL A 274 12.75 23.12 -11.31
C VAL A 274 12.68 21.64 -10.96
N TYR A 275 12.01 21.35 -9.87
CA TYR A 275 11.74 20.00 -9.41
C TYR A 275 10.24 19.77 -9.41
N PRO A 276 9.71 18.85 -10.26
CA PRO A 276 8.34 18.41 -10.14
C PRO A 276 8.15 17.73 -8.79
N VAL A 277 7.32 18.29 -7.93
CA VAL A 277 7.08 17.71 -6.60
C VAL A 277 5.94 16.70 -6.69
N ASN A 278 4.84 17.08 -7.33
CA ASN A 278 3.73 16.18 -7.67
C ASN A 278 2.85 16.78 -8.77
N ALA A 279 1.65 16.22 -8.90
CA ALA A 279 0.64 16.65 -9.85
C ALA A 279 0.09 18.08 -9.66
N LYS A 280 0.31 18.70 -8.50
CA LYS A 280 -0.28 20.01 -8.14
C LYS A 280 0.77 21.10 -7.92
N TYR A 281 2.00 20.72 -7.60
CA TYR A 281 3.03 21.64 -7.14
C TYR A 281 4.36 21.40 -7.83
N LEU A 282 5.07 22.50 -8.06
CA LEU A 282 6.43 22.54 -8.57
C LEU A 282 7.30 23.28 -7.56
N GLN A 283 8.46 22.73 -7.23
CA GLN A 283 9.48 23.44 -6.47
C GLN A 283 10.43 24.10 -7.43
N VAL A 284 10.68 25.38 -7.25
CA VAL A 284 11.69 26.13 -8.01
C VAL A 284 12.79 26.58 -7.04
N LEU A 285 13.98 26.03 -7.22
CA LEU A 285 15.16 26.40 -6.47
C LEU A 285 15.76 27.67 -7.09
N THR A 286 15.58 28.80 -6.47
CA THR A 286 16.10 30.09 -6.94
C THR A 286 17.49 30.36 -6.36
N SER A 287 18.36 30.97 -7.14
CA SER A 287 19.65 31.44 -6.67
C SER A 287 19.49 32.89 -6.21
N SER A 288 19.59 33.17 -4.93
CA SER A 288 19.77 34.55 -4.47
C SER A 288 21.21 35.00 -4.80
N GLY A 289 21.40 36.24 -5.23
CA GLY A 289 22.72 36.80 -5.53
C GLY A 289 23.74 36.79 -4.39
N ALA A 290 23.35 36.29 -3.21
CA ALA A 290 24.18 36.11 -2.01
C ALA A 290 24.68 34.67 -1.82
N GLY A 291 24.44 33.75 -2.79
CA GLY A 291 24.92 32.37 -2.71
C GLY A 291 24.07 31.45 -1.83
N VAL A 292 22.95 31.92 -1.33
CA VAL A 292 21.98 31.09 -0.59
C VAL A 292 20.89 30.65 -1.57
N ALA A 293 20.74 29.36 -1.76
CA ALA A 293 19.65 28.79 -2.53
C ALA A 293 18.34 28.98 -1.74
N GLN A 294 17.35 29.58 -2.37
CA GLN A 294 15.99 29.68 -1.84
C GLN A 294 15.08 28.88 -2.76
N SER A 295 14.15 28.16 -2.19
CA SER A 295 13.12 27.46 -2.94
C SER A 295 11.77 28.15 -2.76
N VAL A 296 10.95 28.05 -3.79
CA VAL A 296 9.51 28.37 -3.71
C VAL A 296 8.72 27.18 -4.23
N VAL A 297 7.52 27.03 -3.71
CA VAL A 297 6.56 26.04 -4.23
C VAL A 297 5.50 26.80 -5.01
N LEU A 298 5.34 26.45 -6.27
CA LEU A 298 4.36 27.04 -7.16
C LEU A 298 3.11 26.16 -7.25
N ASN A 299 1.97 26.80 -7.31
CA ASN A 299 0.68 26.15 -7.56
C ASN A 299 0.44 25.89 -9.06
N LYS A 300 -0.76 25.41 -9.38
CA LYS A 300 -1.24 25.13 -10.73
C LYS A 300 -1.23 26.31 -11.70
N GLN A 301 -1.35 27.50 -11.21
CA GLN A 301 -1.38 28.73 -11.98
C GLN A 301 0.02 29.31 -12.21
N GLY A 302 1.04 28.71 -11.59
CA GLY A 302 2.41 29.24 -11.57
C GLY A 302 2.61 30.29 -10.50
N ASP A 303 1.61 30.52 -9.62
CA ASP A 303 1.72 31.44 -8.50
C ASP A 303 2.46 30.78 -7.35
N GLU A 304 3.14 31.61 -6.56
CA GLU A 304 3.82 31.17 -5.37
C GLU A 304 2.84 30.74 -4.28
N ALA A 305 2.82 29.45 -3.99
CA ALA A 305 1.98 28.87 -2.94
C ALA A 305 2.66 28.92 -1.58
N ILE A 306 3.97 28.67 -1.54
CA ILE A 306 4.78 28.73 -0.33
C ILE A 306 6.11 29.40 -0.68
N SER A 307 6.44 30.48 0.03
CA SER A 307 7.75 31.12 0.02
C SER A 307 8.64 30.53 1.11
N ASP A 308 9.94 30.79 1.01
CA ASP A 308 10.91 30.47 2.04
C ASP A 308 11.02 28.98 2.36
N VAL A 309 11.04 28.17 1.30
CA VAL A 309 11.19 26.71 1.35
C VAL A 309 12.65 26.34 1.20
N TYR A 310 13.19 25.55 2.13
CA TYR A 310 14.48 24.89 1.97
C TYR A 310 14.32 23.62 1.13
N ASP A 311 13.37 22.77 1.51
CA ASP A 311 13.06 21.55 0.80
C ASP A 311 11.60 21.13 1.01
N VAL A 312 11.05 20.34 0.09
CA VAL A 312 9.72 19.73 0.20
C VAL A 312 9.90 18.26 0.52
N GLU A 313 9.48 17.86 1.71
CA GLU A 313 9.63 16.48 2.20
C GLU A 313 8.54 15.55 1.66
N ASP A 314 7.31 16.03 1.57
CA ASP A 314 6.17 15.24 1.11
C ASP A 314 4.97 16.10 0.73
N ILE A 315 4.07 15.53 -0.07
CA ILE A 315 2.77 16.11 -0.38
C ILE A 315 1.69 15.04 -0.22
N ASN A 316 0.66 15.36 0.55
CA ASN A 316 -0.50 14.52 0.73
C ASN A 316 -1.79 15.31 0.48
N GLY A 317 -2.39 15.12 -0.68
CA GLY A 317 -3.55 15.88 -1.13
C GLY A 317 -3.25 17.39 -1.17
N ASP A 318 -3.95 18.15 -0.35
CA ASP A 318 -3.81 19.60 -0.26
C ASP A 318 -2.76 20.05 0.78
N ASN A 319 -2.10 19.11 1.44
CA ASN A 319 -1.09 19.40 2.46
C ASN A 319 0.31 19.20 1.91
N VAL A 320 1.15 20.19 2.09
CA VAL A 320 2.57 20.19 1.71
C VAL A 320 3.40 20.19 2.99
N ILE A 321 4.24 19.17 3.15
CA ILE A 321 5.22 19.09 4.23
C ILE A 321 6.52 19.66 3.70
N TYR A 322 7.02 20.72 4.29
CA TYR A 322 8.23 21.39 3.86
C TYR A 322 9.12 21.81 5.01
N ILE A 323 10.41 21.94 4.73
CA ILE A 323 11.39 22.52 5.64
C ILE A 323 11.51 24.00 5.31
N SER A 324 11.36 24.88 6.32
CA SER A 324 11.56 26.32 6.19
C SER A 324 13.05 26.66 6.07
N ASN A 325 13.37 27.62 5.22
CA ASN A 325 14.73 28.12 5.08
C ASN A 325 15.15 29.04 6.25
N ASN A 326 14.16 29.63 6.94
CA ASN A 326 14.43 30.58 8.04
C ASN A 326 14.93 29.91 9.31
N ASP A 327 14.30 28.81 9.72
CA ASP A 327 14.56 28.14 11.00
C ASP A 327 14.90 26.66 10.88
N HIS A 328 14.91 26.13 9.65
CA HIS A 328 15.11 24.71 9.35
C HIS A 328 14.12 23.76 10.05
N SER A 329 12.97 24.28 10.47
CA SER A 329 11.88 23.51 11.03
C SER A 329 10.96 22.99 9.94
N THR A 330 10.29 21.88 10.23
CA THR A 330 9.28 21.30 9.33
C THR A 330 7.91 21.92 9.58
N TYR A 331 7.20 22.24 8.52
CA TYR A 331 5.84 22.78 8.54
C TYR A 331 4.92 21.97 7.66
N ILE A 332 3.62 22.03 7.96
CA ILE A 332 2.54 21.46 7.17
C ILE A 332 1.66 22.61 6.70
N TYR A 333 1.72 22.91 5.41
CA TYR A 333 0.88 23.93 4.77
C TYR A 333 -0.33 23.28 4.12
N ASN A 334 -1.52 23.79 4.41
CA ASN A 334 -2.75 23.35 3.75
C ASN A 334 -3.16 24.37 2.69
N SER A 335 -3.14 23.97 1.42
CA SER A 335 -3.40 24.83 0.28
C SER A 335 -4.86 25.28 0.16
N ASN A 336 -5.82 24.57 0.77
CA ASN A 336 -7.22 24.95 0.74
C ASN A 336 -7.56 26.01 1.78
N THR A 337 -6.94 25.93 2.96
CA THR A 337 -7.21 26.84 4.09
C THR A 337 -6.18 27.95 4.21
N GLY A 338 -4.99 27.77 3.62
CA GLY A 338 -3.84 28.68 3.83
C GLY A 338 -3.20 28.53 5.20
N GLU A 339 -3.62 27.55 6.00
CA GLU A 339 -3.07 27.32 7.33
C GLU A 339 -1.70 26.68 7.24
N ASN A 340 -0.79 27.14 8.09
CA ASN A 340 0.57 26.63 8.22
C ASN A 340 0.79 26.16 9.65
N ASN A 341 0.89 24.85 9.84
CA ASN A 341 1.04 24.21 11.13
C ASN A 341 2.51 23.82 11.38
N GLY A 342 3.03 24.14 12.52
CA GLY A 342 4.42 23.93 12.96
C GLY A 342 4.84 25.01 13.96
N PRO A 343 6.14 25.15 14.29
CA PRO A 343 7.26 24.34 13.79
C PRO A 343 7.35 22.93 14.40
N TYR A 344 7.76 21.97 13.59
CA TYR A 344 8.14 20.63 14.03
C TYR A 344 9.63 20.40 13.78
N ASN A 345 10.24 19.55 14.59
CA ASN A 345 11.61 19.09 14.31
C ASN A 345 11.65 18.26 13.02
N TYR A 346 10.65 17.39 12.84
CA TYR A 346 10.37 16.69 11.59
C TYR A 346 8.93 16.17 11.54
N VAL A 347 8.44 15.93 10.32
CA VAL A 347 7.20 15.20 10.01
C VAL A 347 7.49 14.26 8.86
N VAL A 348 7.41 12.95 9.09
CA VAL A 348 7.78 11.94 8.07
C VAL A 348 6.72 10.86 7.96
N LYS A 349 6.55 10.28 6.77
CA LYS A 349 5.68 9.13 6.56
C LYS A 349 6.05 7.98 7.50
N ALA A 350 5.05 7.37 8.12
CA ALA A 350 5.23 6.28 9.07
C ALA A 350 4.45 5.00 8.69
N GLY A 351 4.01 4.88 7.44
CA GLY A 351 3.24 3.73 6.96
C GLY A 351 1.76 3.77 7.33
N SER A 352 0.93 2.98 6.66
CA SER A 352 -0.52 2.86 6.89
C SER A 352 -1.26 4.22 6.97
N GLY A 353 -0.85 5.22 6.16
CA GLY A 353 -1.43 6.57 6.17
C GLY A 353 -1.12 7.41 7.41
N MET A 354 -0.14 6.99 8.21
CA MET A 354 0.30 7.70 9.40
C MET A 354 1.56 8.52 9.12
N TYR A 355 1.70 9.64 9.84
CA TYR A 355 2.88 10.50 9.84
C TYR A 355 3.44 10.61 11.24
N LYS A 356 4.72 10.26 11.42
CA LYS A 356 5.45 10.47 12.66
C LYS A 356 5.91 11.92 12.73
N PHE A 357 5.67 12.57 13.85
CA PHE A 357 6.14 13.93 14.08
C PHE A 357 6.88 14.05 15.42
N LYS A 358 7.75 15.04 15.49
CA LYS A 358 8.45 15.45 16.69
C LYS A 358 8.35 16.97 16.82
N ASN A 359 7.88 17.45 17.95
CA ASN A 359 7.85 18.88 18.24
C ASN A 359 9.28 19.42 18.42
N SER A 360 9.52 20.69 18.10
CA SER A 360 10.84 21.32 18.17
C SER A 360 11.49 21.22 19.55
N ASP A 361 10.70 21.28 20.61
CA ASP A 361 11.19 21.27 22.01
C ASP A 361 11.01 19.92 22.73
N ALA A 362 10.64 18.86 22.00
CA ALA A 362 10.33 17.56 22.60
C ALA A 362 11.39 16.51 22.31
N ASP A 363 11.67 15.65 23.30
CA ASP A 363 12.47 14.42 23.11
C ASP A 363 11.61 13.22 22.64
N TYR A 364 10.32 13.47 22.41
CA TYR A 364 9.30 12.47 22.17
C TYR A 364 8.65 12.64 20.81
N VAL A 365 8.04 11.56 20.33
CA VAL A 365 7.31 11.53 19.07
C VAL A 365 5.83 11.24 19.28
N GLY A 366 5.03 11.72 18.35
CA GLY A 366 3.61 11.41 18.18
C GLY A 366 3.30 11.04 16.73
N TYR A 367 2.02 10.81 16.45
CA TYR A 367 1.60 10.47 15.09
C TYR A 367 0.31 11.20 14.69
N PHE A 368 0.35 11.75 13.50
CA PHE A 368 -0.82 12.22 12.77
C PHE A 368 -1.40 11.11 11.90
N ASN A 369 -2.70 11.17 11.63
CA ASN A 369 -3.30 10.42 10.54
C ASN A 369 -3.08 11.13 9.18
N SER A 370 -3.62 10.55 8.09
CA SER A 370 -3.50 11.12 6.73
C SER A 370 -4.09 12.53 6.57
N ASN A 371 -4.97 12.96 7.47
CA ASN A 371 -5.53 14.32 7.49
C ASN A 371 -4.77 15.26 8.43
N PHE A 372 -3.57 14.88 8.87
CA PHE A 372 -2.72 15.60 9.82
C PHE A 372 -3.38 15.95 11.16
N LYS A 373 -4.38 15.14 11.55
CA LYS A 373 -4.95 15.17 12.89
C LYS A 373 -4.11 14.27 13.81
N GLU A 374 -3.68 14.83 14.96
CA GLU A 374 -3.02 14.03 15.97
C GLU A 374 -3.93 12.92 16.51
N VAL A 375 -3.47 11.68 16.42
CA VAL A 375 -4.17 10.48 16.91
C VAL A 375 -3.36 9.75 17.98
N ILE A 376 -2.05 9.95 17.99
CA ILE A 376 -1.15 9.42 19.03
C ILE A 376 -0.33 10.59 19.55
N PRO A 377 -0.44 10.92 20.85
CA PRO A 377 0.21 12.10 21.40
C PRO A 377 1.74 11.99 21.40
N CYS A 378 2.40 13.16 21.36
CA CYS A 378 3.86 13.29 21.33
C CYS A 378 4.48 13.01 22.72
N VAL A 379 4.40 11.73 23.17
CA VAL A 379 4.87 11.29 24.50
C VAL A 379 5.71 10.00 24.45
N TYR A 380 5.94 9.45 23.30
CA TYR A 380 6.68 8.19 23.09
C TYR A 380 8.12 8.47 22.68
N LYS A 381 9.03 7.56 23.07
CA LYS A 381 10.44 7.69 22.70
C LYS A 381 10.64 7.57 21.19
N ASP A 382 11.63 8.29 20.65
CA ASP A 382 11.93 8.34 19.22
C ASP A 382 12.58 7.04 18.66
N VAL A 383 12.47 5.94 19.36
CA VAL A 383 12.76 4.59 18.84
C VAL A 383 11.52 3.93 18.22
N SER A 384 10.40 4.63 18.24
CA SER A 384 9.14 4.16 17.70
C SER A 384 9.21 4.06 16.18
N GLY A 385 8.63 2.99 15.62
CA GLY A 385 8.80 2.61 14.23
C GLY A 385 7.68 3.05 13.31
N THR A 386 7.63 2.37 12.19
CA THR A 386 6.61 2.52 11.16
C THR A 386 5.37 1.69 11.47
N PHE A 387 4.25 2.08 10.91
CA PHE A 387 3.03 1.29 10.92
C PHE A 387 3.04 0.31 9.76
N GLU A 388 2.86 -0.95 10.09
CA GLU A 388 2.65 -2.02 9.14
C GLU A 388 1.37 -2.78 9.54
N ASN A 389 0.49 -3.03 8.57
CA ASN A 389 -0.83 -3.62 8.86
C ASN A 389 -1.66 -2.83 9.89
N ASN A 390 -1.59 -1.50 9.82
CA ASN A 390 -2.25 -0.60 10.78
C ASN A 390 -1.79 -0.75 12.23
N LEU A 391 -0.67 -1.40 12.48
CA LEU A 391 -0.10 -1.62 13.81
C LEU A 391 1.34 -1.11 13.87
N THR A 392 1.75 -0.64 15.05
CA THR A 392 3.15 -0.36 15.37
C THR A 392 3.46 -0.63 16.83
N VAL A 393 4.76 -0.70 17.13
CA VAL A 393 5.27 -0.75 18.51
C VAL A 393 5.76 0.62 18.91
N LEU A 394 5.32 1.09 20.06
CA LEU A 394 5.78 2.34 20.66
C LEU A 394 6.50 2.07 21.99
N GLN A 395 7.57 2.80 22.23
CA GLN A 395 8.27 2.74 23.52
C GLN A 395 7.82 3.89 24.42
N LYS A 396 7.38 3.56 25.64
CA LYS A 396 6.99 4.53 26.66
C LYS A 396 8.23 5.09 27.38
N GLN A 397 8.01 6.16 28.14
CA GLN A 397 9.06 6.80 28.95
C GLN A 397 9.64 5.87 30.02
N ASP A 398 8.82 4.96 30.56
CA ASP A 398 9.22 3.95 31.55
C ASP A 398 9.98 2.74 30.96
N ASN A 399 10.35 2.81 29.68
CA ASN A 399 11.00 1.75 28.91
C ASN A 399 10.12 0.52 28.62
N SER A 400 8.84 0.53 28.99
CA SER A 400 7.90 -0.49 28.51
C SER A 400 7.48 -0.21 27.07
N PHE A 401 6.95 -1.23 26.41
CA PHE A 401 6.49 -1.16 25.03
C PHE A 401 5.00 -1.46 24.95
N ILE A 402 4.36 -0.85 23.94
CA ILE A 402 2.95 -1.12 23.62
C ILE A 402 2.81 -1.38 22.13
N ILE A 403 1.83 -2.18 21.76
CA ILE A 403 1.35 -2.32 20.38
C ILE A 403 0.10 -1.47 20.27
N VAL A 404 0.06 -0.57 19.30
CA VAL A 404 -1.07 0.31 19.02
C VAL A 404 -1.51 0.16 17.57
N ASN A 405 -2.78 0.47 17.31
CA ASN A 405 -3.30 0.61 15.94
C ASN A 405 -3.26 2.08 15.48
N THR A 406 -3.63 2.33 14.22
CA THR A 406 -3.68 3.68 13.61
C THR A 406 -4.69 4.63 14.25
N SER A 407 -5.61 4.15 15.09
CA SER A 407 -6.50 5.00 15.89
C SER A 407 -5.94 5.33 17.29
N GLY A 408 -4.72 4.91 17.59
CA GLY A 408 -4.08 5.10 18.91
C GLY A 408 -4.56 4.14 19.99
N GLN A 409 -5.37 3.13 19.65
CA GLN A 409 -5.82 2.13 20.62
C GLN A 409 -4.68 1.18 21.00
N ILE A 410 -4.44 1.02 22.31
CA ILE A 410 -3.45 0.08 22.83
C ILE A 410 -4.04 -1.34 22.82
N LEU A 411 -3.39 -2.22 22.08
CA LEU A 411 -3.80 -3.63 21.94
C LEU A 411 -3.04 -4.56 22.88
N LYS A 412 -1.78 -4.22 23.18
CA LYS A 412 -0.91 -5.05 24.02
C LYS A 412 0.17 -4.21 24.67
N SER A 413 0.61 -4.63 25.87
CA SER A 413 1.79 -4.07 26.54
C SER A 413 2.78 -5.18 26.85
N PHE A 414 4.08 -4.89 26.76
CA PHE A 414 5.15 -5.85 27.07
C PHE A 414 6.42 -5.14 27.53
N LYS A 415 7.39 -5.91 28.01
CA LYS A 415 8.71 -5.44 28.40
C LYS A 415 9.77 -6.23 27.66
N LEU A 416 10.87 -5.58 27.30
CA LEU A 416 12.10 -6.18 26.81
C LEU A 416 13.19 -5.98 27.85
N ASP A 417 14.12 -6.92 27.92
CA ASP A 417 15.33 -6.75 28.69
C ASP A 417 16.31 -5.85 27.91
N LEU A 418 16.24 -4.55 28.18
CA LEU A 418 17.11 -3.55 27.54
C LEU A 418 18.56 -3.59 28.06
N SER A 419 18.86 -4.40 29.09
CA SER A 419 20.26 -4.71 29.46
C SER A 419 20.88 -5.69 28.46
N GLN A 420 20.08 -6.61 27.93
CA GLN A 420 20.50 -7.59 26.93
C GLN A 420 20.38 -7.06 25.50
N TYR A 421 19.36 -6.26 25.21
CA TYR A 421 19.04 -5.84 23.85
C TYR A 421 18.97 -4.32 23.68
N THR A 422 19.46 -3.84 22.54
CA THR A 422 19.19 -2.50 22.04
C THR A 422 18.20 -2.63 20.87
N VAL A 423 17.23 -1.72 20.78
CA VAL A 423 16.28 -1.65 19.67
C VAL A 423 16.94 -0.91 18.51
N ASP A 424 17.12 -1.57 17.37
CA ASP A 424 17.72 -0.97 16.18
C ASP A 424 16.66 -0.45 15.19
N ALA A 425 15.56 -1.21 14.99
CA ALA A 425 14.49 -0.82 14.07
C ALA A 425 13.16 -1.45 14.50
N ILE A 426 12.06 -0.79 14.12
CA ILE A 426 10.70 -1.28 14.31
C ILE A 426 9.95 -1.13 12.99
N ASP A 427 9.26 -2.19 12.57
CA ASP A 427 8.35 -2.18 11.45
C ASP A 427 7.08 -2.97 11.79
N GLY A 428 5.97 -2.25 11.90
CA GLY A 428 4.74 -2.81 12.44
C GLY A 428 4.90 -3.39 13.84
N THR A 429 4.69 -4.69 14.00
CA THR A 429 4.88 -5.42 15.26
C THR A 429 6.20 -6.20 15.32
N ASN A 430 7.07 -6.02 14.35
CA ASN A 430 8.39 -6.63 14.29
C ASN A 430 9.46 -5.64 14.73
N MET A 431 10.45 -6.12 15.45
CA MET A 431 11.56 -5.32 15.96
C MET A 431 12.87 -6.01 15.62
N ILE A 432 13.78 -5.29 15.04
CA ILE A 432 15.17 -5.72 14.93
C ILE A 432 15.88 -5.21 16.17
N LEU A 433 16.42 -6.14 16.93
CA LEU A 433 17.18 -5.89 18.15
C LEU A 433 18.64 -6.23 17.89
N LYS A 434 19.54 -5.55 18.57
CA LYS A 434 20.95 -5.91 18.68
C LYS A 434 21.20 -6.52 20.04
N ASP A 435 21.73 -7.73 20.07
CA ASP A 435 22.20 -8.37 21.31
C ASP A 435 23.47 -7.68 21.79
N ASN A 436 23.43 -7.06 22.95
CA ASN A 436 24.50 -6.20 23.48
C ASN A 436 25.81 -6.98 23.79
N LYS A 437 25.70 -8.29 24.04
CA LYS A 437 26.85 -9.14 24.33
C LYS A 437 27.55 -9.64 23.08
N THR A 438 26.77 -10.02 22.07
CA THR A 438 27.31 -10.65 20.84
C THR A 438 27.40 -9.71 19.66
N GLY A 439 26.73 -8.57 19.71
CA GLY A 439 26.60 -7.62 18.61
C GLY A 439 25.72 -8.11 17.45
N LYS A 440 25.11 -9.29 17.56
CA LYS A 440 24.30 -9.91 16.50
C LYS A 440 22.89 -9.37 16.48
N ALA A 441 22.29 -9.39 15.30
CA ALA A 441 20.90 -9.03 15.12
C ALA A 441 19.96 -10.15 15.58
N VAL A 442 18.82 -9.74 16.11
CA VAL A 442 17.74 -10.60 16.58
C VAL A 442 16.42 -10.01 16.13
N LEU A 443 15.64 -10.75 15.37
CA LEU A 443 14.27 -10.35 15.07
C LEU A 443 13.38 -10.75 16.26
N TYR A 444 12.73 -9.76 16.87
CA TYR A 444 11.71 -9.96 17.89
C TYR A 444 10.33 -9.62 17.36
N ARG A 445 9.44 -10.60 17.39
CA ARG A 445 8.06 -10.47 16.96
C ARG A 445 7.19 -10.12 18.16
N ALA A 446 6.93 -8.84 18.38
CA ALA A 446 6.33 -8.34 19.61
C ALA A 446 4.93 -8.90 19.87
N TYR A 447 4.13 -9.14 18.82
CA TYR A 447 2.78 -9.68 18.97
C TYR A 447 2.81 -11.13 19.53
N SER A 448 3.65 -11.98 18.97
CA SER A 448 3.80 -13.39 19.37
C SER A 448 4.85 -13.62 20.46
N GLN A 449 5.67 -12.61 20.79
CA GLN A 449 6.80 -12.66 21.72
C GLN A 449 7.84 -13.74 21.36
N LYS A 450 8.10 -13.91 20.07
CA LYS A 450 9.08 -14.87 19.56
C LYS A 450 10.35 -14.18 19.09
N TYR A 451 11.48 -14.85 19.28
CA TYR A 451 12.79 -14.43 18.82
C TYR A 451 13.26 -15.29 17.65
N VAL A 452 13.85 -14.65 16.63
CA VAL A 452 14.57 -15.32 15.54
C VAL A 452 16.01 -14.84 15.59
N THR A 453 16.93 -15.78 15.71
CA THR A 453 18.36 -15.54 15.89
C THR A 453 19.17 -16.25 14.81
N GLY A 454 20.49 -16.07 14.81
CA GLY A 454 21.41 -16.79 13.91
C GLY A 454 21.99 -15.92 12.82
N TYR A 455 21.62 -14.65 12.76
CA TYR A 455 22.15 -13.70 11.77
C TYR A 455 23.06 -12.66 12.42
N GLY A 456 24.05 -12.19 11.66
CA GLY A 456 24.97 -11.14 12.11
C GLY A 456 24.30 -9.77 12.03
N THR A 457 23.66 -9.48 10.90
CA THR A 457 22.89 -8.24 10.68
C THR A 457 21.52 -8.55 10.11
N MET A 458 20.59 -7.65 10.33
CA MET A 458 19.25 -7.64 9.73
C MET A 458 18.86 -6.21 9.43
N SER A 459 18.06 -5.99 8.39
CA SER A 459 17.40 -4.72 8.08
C SER A 459 16.05 -4.98 7.43
N PHE A 460 15.04 -4.20 7.82
CA PHE A 460 13.76 -4.18 7.10
C PHE A 460 13.96 -3.59 5.71
N THR A 461 13.16 -4.04 4.77
CA THR A 461 13.10 -3.49 3.41
C THR A 461 11.77 -2.75 3.23
N SER A 462 11.73 -1.78 2.32
CA SER A 462 10.48 -1.11 1.95
C SER A 462 9.45 -2.07 1.31
N ASN A 463 9.93 -3.23 0.87
CA ASN A 463 9.14 -4.27 0.22
C ASN A 463 8.57 -5.32 1.20
N GLY A 464 8.61 -5.07 2.52
CA GLY A 464 8.01 -5.94 3.54
C GLY A 464 8.74 -7.27 3.75
N CYS A 465 10.06 -7.29 3.59
CA CYS A 465 10.92 -8.42 3.90
C CYS A 465 12.07 -7.97 4.83
N ILE A 466 12.97 -8.89 5.15
CA ILE A 466 14.16 -8.63 5.94
C ILE A 466 15.38 -9.11 5.14
N LEU A 467 16.31 -8.21 4.87
CA LEU A 467 17.64 -8.58 4.43
C LEU A 467 18.49 -8.97 5.64
N ALA A 468 19.08 -10.14 5.60
CA ALA A 468 19.90 -10.64 6.70
C ALA A 468 21.25 -11.13 6.19
N THR A 469 22.28 -10.97 7.02
CA THR A 469 23.62 -11.49 6.69
C THR A 469 24.20 -12.31 7.84
N THR A 470 24.95 -13.35 7.50
CA THR A 470 25.80 -14.05 8.47
C THR A 470 26.99 -14.69 7.75
N ASN A 471 28.18 -14.55 8.31
CA ASN A 471 29.41 -15.10 7.74
C ASN A 471 29.62 -14.76 6.25
N GLY A 472 29.31 -13.52 5.87
CA GLY A 472 29.45 -13.03 4.49
C GLY A 472 28.41 -13.58 3.50
N LYS A 473 27.38 -14.28 3.98
CA LYS A 473 26.28 -14.79 3.15
C LYS A 473 25.05 -13.93 3.35
N ASN A 474 24.28 -13.75 2.26
CA ASN A 474 23.10 -12.90 2.22
C ASN A 474 21.83 -13.74 2.10
N TYR A 475 20.81 -13.34 2.83
CA TYR A 475 19.52 -14.02 2.94
C TYR A 475 18.39 -13.01 2.82
N LEU A 476 17.31 -13.41 2.17
CA LEU A 476 16.03 -12.73 2.25
C LEU A 476 15.13 -13.54 3.17
N LEU A 477 14.59 -12.87 4.19
CA LEU A 477 13.63 -13.46 5.12
C LEU A 477 12.30 -12.75 4.98
N GLY A 478 11.22 -13.47 5.19
CA GLY A 478 9.92 -12.85 5.41
C GLY A 478 9.82 -12.22 6.80
N MET A 479 8.78 -11.43 7.02
CA MET A 479 8.57 -10.70 8.29
C MET A 479 8.38 -11.60 9.51
N SER A 480 8.09 -12.89 9.34
CA SER A 480 8.09 -13.88 10.42
C SER A 480 9.47 -14.47 10.72
N GLY A 481 10.48 -14.08 9.97
CA GLY A 481 11.84 -14.61 10.06
C GLY A 481 12.05 -15.94 9.33
N GLN A 482 11.05 -16.41 8.55
CA GLN A 482 11.22 -17.58 7.69
C GLN A 482 12.17 -17.25 6.55
N LEU A 483 13.03 -18.22 6.21
CA LEU A 483 13.92 -18.09 5.06
C LEU A 483 13.10 -18.10 3.76
N VAL A 484 13.22 -17.03 2.98
CA VAL A 484 12.63 -16.87 1.65
C VAL A 484 13.64 -17.23 0.57
N PHE A 485 14.85 -16.66 0.66
CA PHE A 485 15.87 -16.89 -0.35
C PHE A 485 17.26 -16.93 0.28
N ASP A 486 18.04 -17.96 -0.07
CA ASP A 486 19.45 -18.10 0.28
C ASP A 486 20.30 -17.81 -0.95
N ALA A 487 20.85 -16.61 -1.04
CA ALA A 487 21.64 -16.20 -2.21
C ALA A 487 22.83 -17.14 -2.47
N TYR A 488 23.57 -17.48 -1.42
CA TYR A 488 24.75 -18.33 -1.56
C TYR A 488 24.39 -19.73 -2.08
N LYS A 489 23.34 -20.35 -1.52
CA LYS A 489 22.89 -21.67 -1.95
C LYS A 489 22.39 -21.67 -3.40
N LYS A 490 21.89 -20.54 -3.87
CA LYS A 490 21.40 -20.34 -5.24
C LYS A 490 22.51 -19.86 -6.20
N GLY A 491 23.73 -19.67 -5.72
CA GLY A 491 24.90 -19.31 -6.53
C GLY A 491 25.10 -17.84 -6.77
N TYR A 492 24.49 -16.98 -5.94
CA TYR A 492 24.69 -15.54 -5.93
C TYR A 492 25.52 -15.10 -4.71
N ASP A 493 26.16 -13.95 -4.83
CA ASP A 493 26.95 -13.38 -3.74
C ASP A 493 26.13 -12.39 -2.91
N SER A 494 25.10 -11.76 -3.48
CA SER A 494 24.33 -10.72 -2.79
C SER A 494 22.87 -10.61 -3.27
N ILE A 495 22.10 -9.93 -2.42
CA ILE A 495 20.74 -9.49 -2.66
C ILE A 495 20.66 -8.00 -2.39
N SER A 496 20.07 -7.23 -3.29
CA SER A 496 19.74 -5.81 -3.10
C SER A 496 18.26 -5.58 -3.33
N GLU A 497 17.67 -4.75 -2.52
CA GLU A 497 16.31 -4.30 -2.73
C GLU A 497 16.23 -3.38 -3.97
N ILE A 498 15.17 -3.52 -4.76
CA ILE A 498 14.73 -2.52 -5.70
C ILE A 498 13.63 -1.73 -4.98
N GLN A 499 14.00 -0.60 -4.41
CA GLN A 499 13.11 0.20 -3.55
C GLN A 499 11.76 0.49 -4.21
N ASN A 500 10.71 0.43 -3.40
CA ASN A 500 9.33 0.69 -3.81
C ASN A 500 8.77 -0.25 -4.92
N THR A 501 9.32 -1.50 -5.03
CA THR A 501 8.87 -2.43 -6.09
C THR A 501 8.56 -3.74 -5.43
N GLY A 502 8.33 -4.38 -4.77
CA GLY A 502 8.20 -5.79 -4.31
C GLY A 502 9.30 -6.74 -4.81
N CYS A 503 10.38 -6.20 -5.40
CA CYS A 503 11.41 -6.99 -6.09
C CYS A 503 12.80 -6.79 -5.50
N TYR A 504 13.67 -7.76 -5.77
CA TYR A 504 15.07 -7.75 -5.34
C TYR A 504 15.98 -8.19 -6.48
N GLU A 505 17.13 -7.56 -6.62
CA GLU A 505 18.22 -8.03 -7.48
C GLU A 505 19.04 -9.08 -6.75
N VAL A 506 19.37 -10.16 -7.44
CA VAL A 506 20.32 -11.17 -6.98
C VAL A 506 21.47 -11.27 -7.98
N TYR A 507 22.71 -11.12 -7.52
CA TYR A 507 23.85 -10.94 -8.39
C TYR A 507 25.15 -11.47 -7.80
N LYS A 508 26.20 -11.51 -8.67
CA LYS A 508 27.57 -11.86 -8.31
C LYS A 508 28.44 -10.62 -8.26
N PHE A 509 29.51 -10.68 -7.47
CA PHE A 509 30.55 -9.66 -7.44
C PHE A 509 31.77 -10.09 -8.24
N ASN A 510 32.43 -9.10 -8.85
CA ASN A 510 33.79 -9.25 -9.27
C ASN A 510 34.71 -9.24 -8.03
N LYS A 511 35.34 -10.36 -7.74
CA LYS A 511 36.16 -10.54 -6.54
C LYS A 511 37.39 -9.60 -6.47
N ASN A 512 37.79 -9.01 -7.59
CA ASN A 512 38.98 -8.13 -7.64
C ASN A 512 38.67 -6.68 -7.26
N ASN A 513 37.45 -6.20 -7.56
CA ASN A 513 37.09 -4.78 -7.35
C ASN A 513 35.69 -4.60 -6.70
N TRP A 514 35.03 -5.67 -6.30
CA TRP A 514 33.70 -5.68 -5.67
C TRP A 514 32.61 -5.01 -6.50
N SER A 515 32.80 -4.88 -7.82
CA SER A 515 31.72 -4.41 -8.70
C SER A 515 30.70 -5.51 -8.94
N LYS A 516 29.44 -5.11 -9.11
CA LYS A 516 28.37 -6.03 -9.54
C LYS A 516 28.67 -6.56 -10.95
N ILE A 517 28.42 -7.84 -11.20
CA ILE A 517 28.58 -8.48 -12.50
C ILE A 517 27.21 -8.72 -13.12
N ALA A 518 26.99 -8.19 -14.33
CA ALA A 518 25.84 -8.55 -15.16
C ALA A 518 26.16 -9.83 -15.99
N PRO A 519 25.19 -10.64 -16.38
CA PRO A 519 23.76 -10.46 -16.06
C PRO A 519 23.42 -10.81 -14.60
N TYR A 520 22.33 -10.28 -14.12
CA TYR A 520 21.78 -10.56 -12.80
C TYR A 520 20.34 -11.03 -12.93
N ASP A 521 19.77 -11.55 -11.86
CA ASP A 521 18.39 -11.99 -11.85
C ASP A 521 17.54 -11.11 -10.92
N ILE A 522 16.25 -11.07 -11.14
CA ILE A 522 15.28 -10.39 -10.28
C ILE A 522 14.38 -11.45 -9.66
N ILE A 523 14.20 -11.34 -8.35
CA ILE A 523 13.29 -12.19 -7.58
C ILE A 523 12.17 -11.33 -6.96
N ASP A 524 11.02 -11.94 -6.74
CA ASP A 524 9.94 -11.36 -5.94
C ASP A 524 10.21 -11.52 -4.43
N SER A 525 9.35 -10.95 -3.62
CA SER A 525 9.38 -11.06 -2.16
C SER A 525 9.14 -12.48 -1.62
N ASN A 526 8.73 -13.42 -2.46
CA ASN A 526 8.59 -14.84 -2.13
C ASN A 526 9.83 -15.66 -2.56
N GLY A 527 10.84 -15.02 -3.14
CA GLY A 527 12.05 -15.66 -3.61
C GLY A 527 11.90 -16.38 -4.97
N ASN A 528 10.81 -16.15 -5.68
CA ASN A 528 10.64 -16.68 -7.03
C ASN A 528 11.44 -15.81 -8.01
N VAL A 529 12.18 -16.45 -8.91
CA VAL A 529 12.84 -15.72 -10.00
C VAL A 529 11.78 -15.28 -11.00
N ILE A 530 11.55 -13.98 -11.09
CA ILE A 530 10.58 -13.38 -12.01
C ILE A 530 11.23 -12.91 -13.30
N ARG A 531 12.55 -12.70 -13.29
CA ARG A 531 13.33 -12.34 -14.46
C ARG A 531 14.75 -12.86 -14.36
N GLN A 532 15.26 -13.42 -15.44
CA GLN A 532 16.62 -13.95 -15.53
C GLN A 532 17.46 -13.17 -16.54
N ASN A 533 18.76 -13.16 -16.30
CA ASN A 533 19.77 -12.65 -17.22
C ASN A 533 19.53 -11.18 -17.62
N VAL A 534 19.20 -10.33 -16.66
CA VAL A 534 19.10 -8.88 -16.88
C VAL A 534 20.48 -8.34 -17.23
N PRO A 535 20.68 -7.77 -18.43
CA PRO A 535 22.02 -7.52 -18.96
C PRO A 535 22.67 -6.25 -18.45
N THR A 536 21.95 -5.42 -17.73
CA THR A 536 22.45 -4.12 -17.25
C THR A 536 21.90 -3.81 -15.87
N PHE A 537 22.65 -3.09 -15.05
CA PHE A 537 22.22 -2.48 -13.80
C PHE A 537 21.69 -1.06 -13.99
N ASP A 538 21.73 -0.53 -15.22
CA ASP A 538 21.19 0.79 -15.54
C ASP A 538 19.67 0.69 -15.62
N ARG A 539 19.03 1.10 -14.53
CA ARG A 539 17.59 1.16 -14.40
C ARG A 539 17.16 2.49 -13.83
N LYS A 540 15.96 2.90 -14.19
CA LYS A 540 15.24 3.99 -13.51
C LYS A 540 14.03 3.38 -12.80
N VAL A 541 13.72 3.92 -11.64
CA VAL A 541 12.52 3.56 -10.87
C VAL A 541 11.63 4.80 -10.84
N GLY A 542 10.42 4.63 -11.30
CA GLY A 542 9.39 5.67 -11.25
C GLY A 542 8.58 5.58 -9.97
N GLU A 543 7.63 6.48 -9.88
CA GLU A 543 6.60 6.43 -8.85
C GLU A 543 5.88 5.08 -8.91
N ASN A 544 5.37 4.59 -7.78
CA ASN A 544 4.68 3.28 -7.62
C ASN A 544 5.49 2.04 -8.03
N GLY A 545 6.81 2.13 -7.98
CA GLY A 545 7.66 0.98 -8.18
C GLY A 545 7.74 0.46 -9.61
N ILE A 546 7.28 1.23 -10.60
CA ILE A 546 7.53 0.90 -12.00
C ILE A 546 9.03 1.01 -12.25
N THR A 547 9.60 -0.01 -12.88
CA THR A 547 11.00 -0.02 -13.27
C THR A 547 11.13 0.01 -14.79
N ALA A 548 12.13 0.72 -15.28
CA ALA A 548 12.45 0.78 -16.69
C ALA A 548 13.96 0.55 -16.91
N TYR A 549 14.28 -0.18 -17.96
CA TYR A 549 15.64 -0.52 -18.34
C TYR A 549 15.88 -0.14 -19.80
N LEU A 550 16.95 0.60 -20.07
CA LEU A 550 17.42 0.87 -21.41
C LEU A 550 18.45 -0.19 -21.81
N TYR A 551 18.15 -0.97 -22.83
CA TYR A 551 19.06 -1.96 -23.37
C TYR A 551 18.85 -2.14 -24.87
N ASN A 552 19.94 -2.20 -25.63
CA ASN A 552 19.90 -2.36 -27.10
C ASN A 552 18.95 -1.38 -27.80
N ASN A 553 18.98 -0.12 -27.41
CA ASN A 553 18.17 0.95 -27.98
C ASN A 553 16.65 0.75 -27.80
N SER A 554 16.26 0.05 -26.74
CA SER A 554 14.87 -0.15 -26.36
C SER A 554 14.72 0.01 -24.87
N ILE A 555 13.67 0.69 -24.43
CA ILE A 555 13.29 0.80 -23.02
C ILE A 555 12.19 -0.21 -22.77
N THR A 556 12.43 -1.15 -21.87
CA THR A 556 11.41 -2.08 -21.41
C THR A 556 10.99 -1.69 -19.99
N THR A 557 9.70 -1.63 -19.76
CA THR A 557 9.10 -1.25 -18.49
C THR A 557 8.44 -2.44 -17.80
N TYR A 558 8.50 -2.43 -16.48
CA TYR A 558 7.98 -3.48 -15.62
C TYR A 558 7.17 -2.85 -14.49
N ASP A 559 6.08 -3.50 -14.10
CA ASP A 559 5.35 -3.13 -12.90
C ASP A 559 6.16 -3.46 -11.63
N SER A 560 5.62 -3.08 -10.48
CA SER A 560 6.24 -3.32 -9.17
C SER A 560 6.44 -4.81 -8.84
N TYR A 561 5.83 -5.72 -9.61
CA TYR A 561 5.96 -7.17 -9.48
C TYR A 561 6.94 -7.77 -10.50
N GLY A 562 7.58 -6.92 -11.32
CA GLY A 562 8.51 -7.37 -12.36
C GLY A 562 7.84 -7.93 -13.62
N LYS A 563 6.52 -7.75 -13.80
CA LYS A 563 5.82 -8.12 -15.03
C LYS A 563 6.10 -7.08 -16.10
N ASP A 564 6.38 -7.51 -17.31
CA ASP A 564 6.51 -6.66 -18.48
C ASP A 564 5.18 -5.94 -18.78
N ILE A 565 5.21 -4.61 -18.85
CA ILE A 565 4.03 -3.78 -19.11
C ILE A 565 4.18 -2.95 -20.37
N GLY A 566 5.39 -2.76 -20.89
CA GLY A 566 5.58 -1.98 -22.11
C GLY A 566 6.99 -2.02 -22.67
N ASN A 567 7.07 -1.63 -23.94
CA ASN A 567 8.32 -1.48 -24.65
C ASN A 567 8.30 -0.23 -25.52
N ILE A 568 9.34 0.59 -25.39
CA ILE A 568 9.54 1.80 -26.19
C ILE A 568 10.74 1.57 -27.09
N SER A 569 10.48 1.47 -28.38
CA SER A 569 11.51 1.43 -29.43
C SER A 569 11.34 2.68 -30.29
N GLY A 570 12.28 3.60 -30.23
CA GLY A 570 12.20 4.87 -30.96
C GLY A 570 12.70 4.77 -32.41
N ASN A 571 12.18 5.64 -33.28
CA ASN A 571 12.78 5.94 -34.58
C ASN A 571 14.03 6.80 -34.37
N GLY A 572 15.16 6.17 -33.98
CA GLY A 572 16.42 6.84 -33.66
C GLY A 572 17.15 6.16 -32.52
N THR A 573 18.24 6.77 -32.06
CA THR A 573 19.02 6.27 -30.93
C THR A 573 18.51 6.88 -29.64
N ILE A 574 18.05 6.06 -28.70
CA ILE A 574 17.68 6.49 -27.35
C ILE A 574 18.97 6.81 -26.60
N LYS A 575 19.10 8.05 -26.16
CA LYS A 575 20.28 8.53 -25.43
C LYS A 575 20.15 8.32 -23.94
N ASP A 576 19.01 8.69 -23.40
CA ASP A 576 18.68 8.56 -21.99
C ASP A 576 17.16 8.70 -21.81
N PHE A 577 16.68 8.39 -20.61
CA PHE A 577 15.28 8.56 -20.22
C PHE A 577 15.17 8.81 -18.73
N LYS A 578 14.05 9.37 -18.30
CA LYS A 578 13.70 9.52 -16.89
C LYS A 578 12.19 9.49 -16.67
N PHE A 579 11.77 9.17 -15.46
CA PHE A 579 10.37 9.32 -15.07
C PHE A 579 10.09 10.75 -14.65
N ILE A 580 8.98 11.29 -15.12
CA ILE A 580 8.44 12.59 -14.71
C ILE A 580 6.92 12.46 -14.60
N ASN A 581 6.38 12.68 -13.40
CA ASN A 581 4.93 12.66 -13.15
C ASN A 581 4.22 11.42 -13.74
N GLY A 582 4.83 10.25 -13.58
CA GLY A 582 4.28 8.97 -14.04
C GLY A 582 4.48 8.67 -15.53
N LEU A 583 5.07 9.59 -16.31
CA LEU A 583 5.45 9.35 -17.71
C LEU A 583 6.95 9.12 -17.84
N LEU A 584 7.34 8.46 -18.92
CA LEU A 584 8.74 8.39 -19.33
C LEU A 584 9.04 9.53 -20.30
N LEU A 585 9.97 10.38 -19.91
CA LEU A 585 10.59 11.37 -20.78
C LEU A 585 11.79 10.72 -21.45
N VAL A 586 11.79 10.61 -22.79
CA VAL A 586 12.81 9.89 -23.56
C VAL A 586 13.51 10.83 -24.51
N ASN A 587 14.84 10.91 -24.41
CA ASN A 587 15.68 11.66 -25.34
C ASN A 587 16.13 10.75 -26.51
N ILE A 588 15.78 11.14 -27.72
CA ILE A 588 16.01 10.37 -28.94
C ILE A 588 16.81 11.23 -29.92
N THR A 589 17.89 10.67 -30.45
CA THR A 589 18.68 11.28 -31.52
C THR A 589 18.38 10.57 -32.84
N ASN A 590 17.92 11.32 -33.84
CA ASN A 590 17.69 10.81 -35.18
C ASN A 590 18.43 11.69 -36.19
N ASN A 591 19.32 11.09 -36.97
CA ASN A 591 20.15 11.80 -37.98
C ASN A 591 20.88 13.03 -37.40
N GLY A 592 21.38 12.93 -36.16
CA GLY A 592 22.09 14.01 -35.47
C GLY A 592 21.21 15.08 -34.86
N LYS A 593 19.89 14.99 -35.02
CA LYS A 593 18.91 15.90 -34.40
C LYS A 593 18.33 15.25 -33.16
N GLU A 594 18.42 15.94 -32.03
CA GLU A 594 17.81 15.50 -30.76
C GLU A 594 16.33 15.88 -30.72
N SER A 595 15.54 15.00 -30.17
CA SER A 595 14.13 15.20 -29.85
C SER A 595 13.78 14.53 -28.53
N VAL A 596 12.84 15.11 -27.81
CA VAL A 596 12.38 14.60 -26.52
C VAL A 596 10.89 14.32 -26.63
N LYS A 597 10.47 13.15 -26.13
CA LYS A 597 9.09 12.68 -26.21
C LYS A 597 8.64 12.11 -24.89
N TYR A 598 7.36 12.21 -24.63
CA TYR A 598 6.72 11.56 -23.49
C TYR A 598 6.08 10.24 -23.90
N TYR A 599 6.21 9.24 -23.05
CA TYR A 599 5.58 7.94 -23.22
C TYR A 599 4.90 7.52 -21.91
N THR A 600 3.80 6.80 -22.05
CA THR A 600 3.26 6.06 -20.90
C THR A 600 4.22 4.92 -20.51
N PRO A 601 4.14 4.39 -19.31
CA PRO A 601 4.85 3.17 -18.95
C PRO A 601 4.51 1.97 -19.84
N THR A 602 3.35 1.98 -20.53
CA THR A 602 2.95 0.94 -21.47
C THR A 602 3.54 1.12 -22.88
N GLY A 603 4.29 2.18 -23.09
CA GLY A 603 5.01 2.44 -24.34
C GLY A 603 4.24 3.27 -25.37
N GLU A 604 3.09 3.84 -25.01
CA GLU A 604 2.31 4.70 -25.89
C GLU A 604 2.86 6.14 -25.85
N GLU A 605 3.09 6.74 -27.02
CA GLU A 605 3.55 8.13 -27.11
C GLU A 605 2.44 9.08 -26.68
N VAL A 606 2.77 10.04 -25.82
CA VAL A 606 1.82 11.01 -25.26
C VAL A 606 2.05 12.37 -25.90
N ASN A 607 1.01 12.92 -26.52
CA ASN A 607 0.98 14.29 -26.98
C ASN A 607 0.33 15.17 -25.93
N LEU A 608 1.10 16.08 -25.33
CA LEU A 608 0.59 16.99 -24.30
C LEU A 608 -0.17 18.19 -24.90
N PHE A 609 -0.12 18.38 -26.21
CA PHE A 609 -0.71 19.53 -26.93
C PHE A 609 -1.57 19.09 -28.09
#